data_ce26eab31bd644f49a3cfa357a3ee501
#
_entry.id   ce26eab31bd644f49a3cfa357a3ee501
#
_cell.length_a   1.000
_cell.length_b   1.000
_cell.length_c   1.000
_cell.angle_alpha   90.00
_cell.angle_beta   90.00
_cell.angle_gamma   90.00
#
_symmetry.space_group_name_H-M   'P 1'
#
loop_
_entity.id
_entity.type
_entity.pdbx_description
1 polymer ?
#
loop_
_entity_poly.entity_id
_entity_poly.type
_entity_poly.pdbx_seq_one_letter_code
_entity_poly.pdbx_strand_id
1 'polypeptide(L)'
;MSEFTKVKEIMAPIEDYDRVNIDAQLCDAMSILKRNYEHLKAGKSGNYHKTLLVVEGNGNIVGKLSMYDLIRGLVPEPAKKPEVSKAYNAMRSGRARDVSVEVGDAQEHFKWLSSSFLELIKQEAHKNVRDIMTPIEKSSLNPEDKVTHGIYTLFKDNVRQQFVQKDGKIVGVVNLNILFSELLEVASPECHINW
;
A
#
# COMPACT_ATOMS: atom_id res chain seq x y z
N MET A 1 -8.29 -31.28 -5.93
CA MET A 1 -8.51 -29.89 -5.49
C MET A 1 -7.37 -29.56 -4.53
N SER A 2 -6.54 -28.62 -4.88
CA SER A 2 -5.48 -28.15 -3.99
C SER A 2 -6.12 -27.24 -2.94
N GLU A 3 -6.35 -27.77 -1.74
CA GLU A 3 -6.85 -26.98 -0.62
C GLU A 3 -5.64 -26.28 0.01
N PHE A 4 -5.36 -25.05 -0.45
CA PHE A 4 -4.31 -24.24 0.15
C PHE A 4 -4.66 -23.97 1.60
N THR A 5 -3.92 -24.57 2.49
CA THR A 5 -4.20 -24.48 3.93
C THR A 5 -3.25 -23.52 4.63
N LYS A 6 -2.06 -23.29 4.07
CA LYS A 6 -0.98 -22.53 4.71
C LYS A 6 -0.55 -21.32 3.89
N VAL A 7 -0.13 -20.28 4.59
CA VAL A 7 0.35 -19.01 4.03
C VAL A 7 1.49 -19.23 3.02
N LYS A 8 2.43 -20.14 3.31
CA LYS A 8 3.57 -20.45 2.43
C LYS A 8 3.16 -20.96 1.04
N GLU A 9 1.97 -21.50 0.89
CA GLU A 9 1.48 -22.10 -0.35
C GLU A 9 0.96 -21.03 -1.32
N ILE A 10 0.57 -19.87 -0.78
CA ILE A 10 -0.02 -18.76 -1.56
C ILE A 10 0.83 -17.49 -1.56
N MET A 11 1.77 -17.31 -0.62
CA MET A 11 2.55 -16.09 -0.52
C MET A 11 3.40 -15.83 -1.77
N ALA A 12 3.52 -14.58 -2.19
CA ALA A 12 4.52 -14.18 -3.17
C ALA A 12 5.91 -14.17 -2.50
N PRO A 13 6.94 -14.80 -3.10
CA PRO A 13 8.30 -14.75 -2.59
C PRO A 13 8.82 -13.32 -2.50
N ILE A 14 9.67 -13.04 -1.50
CA ILE A 14 10.20 -11.70 -1.29
C ILE A 14 11.16 -11.28 -2.41
N GLU A 15 11.76 -12.24 -3.09
CA GLU A 15 12.67 -12.06 -4.22
C GLU A 15 11.99 -11.49 -5.46
N ASP A 16 10.68 -11.66 -5.57
CA ASP A 16 9.88 -11.15 -6.70
C ASP A 16 9.69 -9.63 -6.66
N TYR A 17 10.02 -9.01 -5.53
CA TYR A 17 9.80 -7.58 -5.32
C TYR A 17 11.05 -6.75 -5.61
N ASP A 18 10.91 -5.70 -6.40
CA ASP A 18 11.95 -4.68 -6.54
C ASP A 18 12.18 -3.95 -5.21
N ARG A 19 13.41 -3.48 -5.03
CA ARG A 19 13.87 -2.80 -3.81
C ARG A 19 14.22 -1.36 -4.11
N VAL A 20 14.03 -0.50 -3.11
CA VAL A 20 14.44 0.90 -3.13
C VAL A 20 15.08 1.25 -1.80
N ASN A 21 16.15 2.07 -1.85
CA ASN A 21 16.80 2.53 -0.62
C ASN A 21 15.88 3.51 0.13
N ILE A 22 15.88 3.45 1.45
CA ILE A 22 15.10 4.33 2.32
C ILE A 22 15.44 5.82 2.12
N ASP A 23 16.69 6.12 1.74
CA ASP A 23 17.19 7.47 1.49
C ASP A 23 17.06 7.92 0.02
N ALA A 24 16.55 7.06 -0.87
CA ALA A 24 16.30 7.42 -2.25
C ALA A 24 15.19 8.48 -2.37
N GLN A 25 15.22 9.25 -3.44
CA GLN A 25 14.14 10.18 -3.75
C GLN A 25 12.92 9.44 -4.33
N LEU A 26 11.74 10.02 -4.16
CA LEU A 26 10.52 9.44 -4.73
C LEU A 26 10.56 9.33 -6.25
N CYS A 27 11.25 10.21 -6.95
CA CYS A 27 11.45 10.09 -8.40
C CYS A 27 12.08 8.77 -8.79
N ASP A 28 13.07 8.27 -8.03
CA ASP A 28 13.73 6.99 -8.28
C ASP A 28 12.75 5.83 -8.10
N ALA A 29 12.02 5.84 -6.99
CA ALA A 29 10.98 4.85 -6.70
C ALA A 29 9.87 4.85 -7.76
N MET A 30 9.40 6.04 -8.18
CA MET A 30 8.38 6.17 -9.22
C MET A 30 8.87 5.63 -10.58
N SER A 31 10.16 5.76 -10.90
CA SER A 31 10.75 5.22 -12.13
C SER A 31 10.68 3.69 -12.16
N ILE A 32 10.98 3.03 -11.02
CA ILE A 32 10.86 1.57 -10.91
C ILE A 32 9.38 1.15 -11.03
N LEU A 33 8.49 1.80 -10.29
CA LEU A 33 7.06 1.49 -10.33
C LEU A 33 6.42 1.74 -11.69
N LYS A 34 6.86 2.78 -12.43
CA LYS A 34 6.41 3.03 -13.79
C LYS A 34 6.79 1.89 -14.72
N ARG A 35 8.05 1.43 -14.67
CA ARG A 35 8.51 0.27 -15.46
C ARG A 35 7.67 -0.96 -15.17
N ASN A 36 7.42 -1.27 -13.89
CA ASN A 36 6.61 -2.41 -13.48
C ASN A 36 5.17 -2.29 -13.97
N TYR A 37 4.59 -1.11 -13.86
CA TYR A 37 3.24 -0.84 -14.37
C TYR A 37 3.13 -1.03 -15.89
N GLU A 38 4.11 -0.56 -16.66
CA GLU A 38 4.15 -0.73 -18.11
C GLU A 38 4.28 -2.21 -18.52
N HIS A 39 5.10 -2.98 -17.78
CA HIS A 39 5.22 -4.43 -18.01
C HIS A 39 3.91 -5.17 -17.72
N LEU A 40 3.26 -4.87 -16.59
CA LEU A 40 1.95 -5.43 -16.24
C LEU A 40 0.89 -5.09 -17.31
N LYS A 41 0.86 -3.84 -17.76
CA LYS A 41 -0.08 -3.38 -18.79
C LYS A 41 0.16 -4.05 -20.15
N ALA A 42 1.40 -4.33 -20.47
CA ALA A 42 1.78 -5.01 -21.72
C ALA A 42 1.58 -6.54 -21.65
N GLY A 43 1.07 -7.09 -20.54
CA GLY A 43 0.89 -8.53 -20.36
C GLY A 43 2.20 -9.32 -20.41
N LYS A 44 3.33 -8.68 -20.10
CA LYS A 44 4.62 -9.37 -20.07
C LYS A 44 4.64 -10.38 -18.94
N SER A 45 5.14 -11.59 -19.24
CA SER A 45 5.44 -12.59 -18.23
C SER A 45 6.52 -12.08 -17.27
N GLY A 46 6.30 -12.21 -15.97
CA GLY A 46 7.25 -11.80 -14.92
C GLY A 46 6.52 -11.36 -13.66
N ASN A 47 7.24 -11.35 -12.55
CA ASN A 47 6.71 -10.98 -11.25
C ASN A 47 6.85 -9.47 -11.03
N TYR A 48 5.96 -8.68 -11.66
CA TYR A 48 5.98 -7.22 -11.53
C TYR A 48 4.97 -6.78 -10.49
N HIS A 49 5.42 -6.07 -9.47
CA HIS A 49 4.59 -5.58 -8.40
C HIS A 49 4.44 -4.05 -8.41
N LYS A 50 3.27 -3.56 -7.98
CA LYS A 50 2.99 -2.12 -7.74
C LYS A 50 3.43 -1.69 -6.33
N THR A 51 4.33 -2.44 -5.74
CA THR A 51 4.89 -2.22 -4.40
C THR A 51 6.38 -2.49 -4.46
N LEU A 52 7.17 -1.63 -3.84
CA LEU A 52 8.61 -1.79 -3.65
C LEU A 52 8.89 -2.13 -2.19
N LEU A 53 9.92 -2.93 -1.96
CA LEU A 53 10.48 -3.13 -0.62
C LEU A 53 11.44 -1.99 -0.32
N VAL A 54 11.29 -1.38 0.83
CA VAL A 54 12.21 -0.33 1.29
C VAL A 54 13.30 -0.97 2.12
N VAL A 55 14.56 -0.72 1.75
CA VAL A 55 15.74 -1.31 2.39
C VAL A 55 16.68 -0.23 2.92
N GLU A 56 17.36 -0.54 4.01
CA GLU A 56 18.52 0.22 4.49
C GLU A 56 19.80 -0.18 3.79
N GLY A 57 20.89 0.60 4.01
CA GLY A 57 22.18 0.37 3.40
C GLY A 57 22.82 -1.02 3.65
N ASN A 58 22.40 -1.70 4.72
CA ASN A 58 22.77 -3.08 5.04
C ASN A 58 21.91 -4.15 4.32
N GLY A 59 20.93 -3.73 3.51
CA GLY A 59 20.01 -4.62 2.80
C GLY A 59 18.82 -5.11 3.61
N ASN A 60 18.67 -4.72 4.86
CA ASN A 60 17.52 -5.07 5.68
C ASN A 60 16.26 -4.39 5.14
N ILE A 61 15.17 -5.16 5.03
CA ILE A 61 13.86 -4.62 4.66
C ILE A 61 13.27 -3.91 5.88
N VAL A 62 12.97 -2.62 5.75
CA VAL A 62 12.44 -1.78 6.83
C VAL A 62 11.02 -1.29 6.59
N GLY A 63 10.52 -1.47 5.38
CA GLY A 63 9.17 -1.06 5.01
C GLY A 63 8.80 -1.42 3.59
N LYS A 64 7.72 -0.84 3.15
CA LYS A 64 7.22 -0.93 1.78
C LYS A 64 6.79 0.43 1.26
N LEU A 65 6.88 0.63 -0.04
CA LEU A 65 6.33 1.77 -0.75
C LEU A 65 5.39 1.26 -1.85
N SER A 66 4.11 1.44 -1.67
CA SER A 66 3.08 1.00 -2.60
C SER A 66 2.48 2.17 -3.38
N MET A 67 1.72 1.86 -4.41
CA MET A 67 0.89 2.84 -5.12
C MET A 67 -0.01 3.63 -4.15
N TYR A 68 -0.54 2.96 -3.12
CA TYR A 68 -1.37 3.61 -2.10
C TYR A 68 -0.58 4.66 -1.31
N ASP A 69 0.65 4.33 -0.90
CA ASP A 69 1.51 5.24 -0.14
C ASP A 69 1.87 6.49 -0.96
N LEU A 70 2.16 6.32 -2.26
CA LEU A 70 2.41 7.43 -3.17
C LEU A 70 1.21 8.36 -3.29
N ILE A 71 0.02 7.82 -3.52
CA ILE A 71 -1.21 8.63 -3.64
C ILE A 71 -1.54 9.30 -2.29
N ARG A 72 -1.41 8.57 -1.19
CA ARG A 72 -1.58 9.12 0.16
C ARG A 72 -0.58 10.22 0.47
N GLY A 73 0.66 10.12 -0.03
CA GLY A 73 1.71 11.12 0.11
C GLY A 73 1.34 12.48 -0.49
N LEU A 74 0.49 12.51 -1.53
CA LEU A 74 -0.01 13.75 -2.12
C LEU A 74 -1.02 14.49 -1.23
N VAL A 75 -1.56 13.84 -0.20
CA VAL A 75 -2.53 14.44 0.72
C VAL A 75 -1.77 15.05 1.90
N PRO A 76 -1.89 16.36 2.19
CA PRO A 76 -1.21 16.98 3.31
C PRO A 76 -1.69 16.40 4.64
N GLU A 77 -0.81 16.40 5.67
CA GLU A 77 -1.11 15.81 6.97
C GLU A 77 -2.39 16.38 7.62
N PRO A 78 -2.66 17.70 7.57
CA PRO A 78 -3.92 18.24 8.10
C PRO A 78 -5.16 17.64 7.42
N ALA A 79 -5.12 17.45 6.10
CA ALA A 79 -6.25 16.88 5.35
C ALA A 79 -6.51 15.40 5.62
N LYS A 80 -5.56 14.68 6.23
CA LYS A 80 -5.71 13.29 6.67
C LYS A 80 -6.44 13.16 8.00
N LYS A 81 -6.60 14.27 8.75
CA LYS A 81 -7.28 14.28 10.04
C LYS A 81 -8.80 14.20 9.84
N PRO A 82 -9.52 13.31 10.57
CA PRO A 82 -10.97 13.19 10.43
C PRO A 82 -11.74 14.48 10.73
N GLU A 83 -11.24 15.32 11.63
CA GLU A 83 -11.83 16.59 12.03
C GLU A 83 -11.83 17.58 10.88
N VAL A 84 -10.72 17.70 10.14
CA VAL A 84 -10.61 18.58 8.97
C VAL A 84 -11.54 18.12 7.84
N SER A 85 -11.64 16.81 7.63
CA SER A 85 -12.57 16.24 6.65
C SER A 85 -14.04 16.53 7.03
N LYS A 86 -14.41 16.44 8.31
CA LYS A 86 -15.75 16.80 8.81
C LYS A 86 -16.04 18.29 8.62
N ALA A 87 -15.06 19.15 8.96
CA ALA A 87 -15.16 20.60 8.78
C ALA A 87 -15.37 20.98 7.31
N TYR A 88 -14.61 20.39 6.39
CA TYR A 88 -14.77 20.61 4.95
C TYR A 88 -16.17 20.20 4.47
N ASN A 89 -16.67 19.05 4.89
CA ASN A 89 -18.01 18.59 4.53
C ASN A 89 -19.10 19.49 5.12
N ALA A 90 -18.93 20.00 6.35
CA ALA A 90 -19.82 20.94 6.99
C ALA A 90 -19.85 22.29 6.25
N MET A 91 -18.72 22.83 5.83
CA MET A 91 -18.63 24.04 5.04
C MET A 91 -19.32 23.90 3.68
N ARG A 92 -19.07 22.79 2.98
CA ARG A 92 -19.68 22.48 1.68
C ARG A 92 -21.20 22.30 1.78
N SER A 93 -21.71 21.80 2.89
CA SER A 93 -23.14 21.62 3.14
C SER A 93 -23.85 22.84 3.76
N GLY A 94 -23.16 23.98 3.91
CA GLY A 94 -23.72 25.21 4.53
C GLY A 94 -23.93 25.11 6.05
N ARG A 95 -23.43 24.06 6.71
CA ARG A 95 -23.56 23.83 8.16
C ARG A 95 -22.33 24.31 8.97
N ALA A 96 -21.69 25.36 8.50
CA ALA A 96 -20.37 25.81 8.99
C ALA A 96 -20.33 26.37 10.44
N ARG A 97 -21.44 26.33 11.21
CA ARG A 97 -21.50 27.02 12.52
C ARG A 97 -20.87 26.28 13.70
N ASP A 98 -20.51 25.00 13.56
CA ASP A 98 -20.16 24.16 14.72
C ASP A 98 -18.75 23.57 14.69
N VAL A 99 -17.83 24.02 13.85
CA VAL A 99 -16.53 23.39 13.72
C VAL A 99 -15.41 24.36 14.07
N SER A 100 -14.86 24.24 15.26
CA SER A 100 -13.58 24.85 15.66
C SER A 100 -12.43 24.05 15.01
N VAL A 101 -12.09 24.37 13.77
CA VAL A 101 -10.88 23.88 13.10
C VAL A 101 -9.81 24.94 13.23
N GLU A 102 -8.59 24.56 13.53
CA GLU A 102 -7.47 25.49 13.45
C GLU A 102 -7.42 26.10 12.04
N VAL A 103 -7.42 27.43 11.97
CA VAL A 103 -7.52 28.18 10.71
C VAL A 103 -6.41 27.80 9.73
N GLY A 104 -5.21 27.50 10.25
CA GLY A 104 -4.06 27.07 9.44
C GLY A 104 -4.29 25.73 8.72
N ASP A 105 -4.78 24.73 9.43
CA ASP A 105 -5.09 23.40 8.86
C ASP A 105 -6.16 23.49 7.76
N ALA A 106 -7.17 24.35 7.96
CA ALA A 106 -8.20 24.58 6.97
C ALA A 106 -7.67 25.29 5.72
N GLN A 107 -6.81 26.30 5.87
CA GLN A 107 -6.19 27.00 4.73
C GLN A 107 -5.30 26.08 3.91
N GLU A 108 -4.50 25.23 4.55
CA GLU A 108 -3.65 24.26 3.85
C GLU A 108 -4.50 23.25 3.07
N HIS A 109 -5.58 22.78 3.66
CA HIS A 109 -6.53 21.88 3.00
C HIS A 109 -7.18 22.53 1.77
N PHE A 110 -7.64 23.78 1.88
CA PHE A 110 -8.20 24.51 0.74
C PHE A 110 -7.17 24.77 -0.36
N LYS A 111 -5.94 25.14 0.00
CA LYS A 111 -4.85 25.32 -0.95
C LYS A 111 -4.58 24.02 -1.71
N TRP A 112 -4.52 22.91 -1.00
CA TRP A 112 -4.33 21.59 -1.61
C TRP A 112 -5.47 21.24 -2.59
N LEU A 113 -6.74 21.45 -2.23
CA LEU A 113 -7.89 21.19 -3.09
C LEU A 113 -7.91 22.07 -4.35
N SER A 114 -7.32 23.24 -4.32
CA SER A 114 -7.21 24.15 -5.46
C SER A 114 -5.97 23.92 -6.31
N SER A 115 -5.00 23.13 -5.83
CA SER A 115 -3.77 22.81 -6.56
C SER A 115 -4.06 21.88 -7.73
N SER A 116 -3.33 22.05 -8.83
CA SER A 116 -3.36 21.10 -9.92
C SER A 116 -2.62 19.80 -9.52
N PHE A 117 -3.01 18.69 -10.13
CA PHE A 117 -2.35 17.41 -9.89
C PHE A 117 -0.84 17.46 -10.19
N LEU A 118 -0.46 18.23 -11.23
CA LEU A 118 0.96 18.42 -11.59
C LEU A 118 1.74 19.16 -10.50
N GLU A 119 1.16 20.19 -9.89
CA GLU A 119 1.79 20.92 -8.80
C GLU A 119 2.01 20.03 -7.58
N LEU A 120 1.01 19.23 -7.22
CA LEU A 120 1.14 18.26 -6.13
C LEU A 120 2.27 17.26 -6.39
N ILE A 121 2.35 16.70 -7.60
CA ILE A 121 3.44 15.79 -7.96
C ILE A 121 4.80 16.48 -7.84
N LYS A 122 4.94 17.71 -8.35
CA LYS A 122 6.22 18.44 -8.27
C LYS A 122 6.67 18.72 -6.84
N GLN A 123 5.73 19.00 -5.93
CA GLN A 123 6.03 19.21 -4.51
C GLN A 123 6.53 17.93 -3.84
N GLU A 124 5.94 16.78 -4.18
CA GLU A 124 6.24 15.50 -3.54
C GLU A 124 7.45 14.78 -4.17
N ALA A 125 7.76 15.06 -5.43
CA ALA A 125 8.77 14.32 -6.20
C ALA A 125 10.17 14.29 -5.56
N HIS A 126 10.50 15.31 -4.78
CA HIS A 126 11.80 15.45 -4.12
C HIS A 126 11.82 14.96 -2.67
N LYS A 127 10.71 14.47 -2.14
CA LYS A 127 10.68 13.83 -0.82
C LYS A 127 11.46 12.52 -0.86
N ASN A 128 11.99 12.12 0.29
CA ASN A 128 12.64 10.82 0.42
C ASN A 128 11.60 9.72 0.59
N VAL A 129 11.96 8.51 0.20
CA VAL A 129 11.14 7.31 0.38
C VAL A 129 10.72 7.15 1.85
N ARG A 130 11.64 7.43 2.79
CA ARG A 130 11.38 7.35 4.25
C ARG A 130 10.18 8.16 4.73
N ASP A 131 9.89 9.29 4.08
CA ASP A 131 8.85 10.22 4.51
C ASP A 131 7.44 9.73 4.17
N ILE A 132 7.33 8.77 3.23
CA ILE A 132 6.06 8.31 2.68
C ILE A 132 5.85 6.81 2.86
N MET A 133 6.92 6.01 2.98
CA MET A 133 6.83 4.57 3.11
C MET A 133 5.94 4.15 4.29
N THR A 134 5.36 2.98 4.18
CA THR A 134 4.77 2.29 5.33
C THR A 134 5.85 1.42 5.97
N PRO A 135 6.22 1.64 7.24
CA PRO A 135 7.19 0.81 7.93
C PRO A 135 6.65 -0.61 8.14
N ILE A 136 7.55 -1.56 8.41
CA ILE A 136 7.15 -2.91 8.80
C ILE A 136 6.45 -2.83 10.16
N GLU A 137 5.21 -3.28 10.20
CA GLU A 137 4.49 -3.44 11.45
C GLU A 137 5.02 -4.65 12.22
N LYS A 138 4.85 -4.62 13.55
CA LYS A 138 5.28 -5.72 14.43
C LYS A 138 4.51 -7.03 14.17
N SER A 139 3.32 -6.95 13.60
CA SER A 139 2.55 -8.14 13.24
C SER A 139 2.97 -8.63 11.87
N SER A 140 3.49 -9.84 11.80
CA SER A 140 3.79 -10.56 10.58
C SER A 140 3.16 -11.94 10.63
N LEU A 141 2.83 -12.48 9.46
CA LEU A 141 2.37 -13.86 9.33
C LEU A 141 3.56 -14.81 9.40
N ASN A 142 3.32 -16.03 9.89
CA ASN A 142 4.27 -17.12 9.78
C ASN A 142 3.94 -17.97 8.54
N PRO A 143 4.92 -18.53 7.82
CA PRO A 143 4.68 -19.41 6.67
C PRO A 143 3.74 -20.59 6.97
N GLU A 144 3.75 -21.09 8.20
CA GLU A 144 2.94 -22.22 8.64
C GLU A 144 1.53 -21.81 9.13
N ASP A 145 1.23 -20.52 9.21
CA ASP A 145 -0.11 -20.04 9.55
C ASP A 145 -1.12 -20.50 8.49
N LYS A 146 -2.38 -20.67 8.92
CA LYS A 146 -3.47 -20.92 8.00
C LYS A 146 -3.79 -19.68 7.17
N VAL A 147 -4.20 -19.86 5.94
CA VAL A 147 -4.67 -18.75 5.06
C VAL A 147 -5.78 -17.94 5.72
N THR A 148 -6.69 -18.59 6.45
CA THR A 148 -7.75 -17.92 7.20
C THR A 148 -7.22 -16.98 8.29
N HIS A 149 -6.07 -17.30 8.91
CA HIS A 149 -5.38 -16.39 9.83
C HIS A 149 -4.81 -15.18 9.09
N GLY A 150 -4.24 -15.39 7.90
CA GLY A 150 -3.79 -14.29 7.03
C GLY A 150 -4.92 -13.33 6.67
N ILE A 151 -6.07 -13.86 6.27
CA ILE A 151 -7.28 -13.06 6.00
C ILE A 151 -7.67 -12.25 7.23
N TYR A 152 -7.81 -12.92 8.39
CA TYR A 152 -8.17 -12.25 9.64
C TYR A 152 -7.22 -11.10 9.99
N THR A 153 -5.90 -11.31 9.87
CA THR A 153 -4.89 -10.32 10.21
C THR A 153 -4.96 -9.10 9.29
N LEU A 154 -5.15 -9.30 7.98
CA LEU A 154 -5.30 -8.19 7.03
C LEU A 154 -6.47 -7.28 7.40
N PHE A 155 -7.62 -7.85 7.74
CA PHE A 155 -8.81 -7.08 8.09
C PHE A 155 -8.73 -6.48 9.49
N LYS A 156 -8.21 -7.21 10.48
CA LYS A 156 -8.00 -6.71 11.84
C LYS A 156 -7.09 -5.50 11.88
N ASP A 157 -5.98 -5.55 11.15
CA ASP A 157 -4.97 -4.49 11.12
C ASP A 157 -5.31 -3.40 10.07
N ASN A 158 -6.43 -3.57 9.35
CA ASN A 158 -6.90 -2.67 8.28
C ASN A 158 -5.81 -2.39 7.22
N VAL A 159 -5.06 -3.43 6.86
CA VAL A 159 -3.99 -3.37 5.86
C VAL A 159 -4.35 -4.20 4.62
N ARG A 160 -3.76 -3.86 3.49
CA ARG A 160 -3.99 -4.57 2.22
C ARG A 160 -2.94 -5.61 1.90
N GLN A 161 -1.88 -5.67 2.72
CA GLN A 161 -0.72 -6.51 2.53
C GLN A 161 -0.04 -6.75 3.86
N GLN A 162 0.35 -8.01 4.12
CA GLN A 162 1.13 -8.43 5.28
C GLN A 162 2.43 -9.09 4.84
N PHE A 163 3.49 -8.87 5.59
CA PHE A 163 4.74 -9.60 5.44
C PHE A 163 4.64 -10.98 6.09
N VAL A 164 5.28 -11.94 5.44
CA VAL A 164 5.47 -13.28 5.99
C VAL A 164 6.90 -13.39 6.51
N GLN A 165 7.05 -13.74 7.78
CA GLN A 165 8.34 -13.77 8.45
C GLN A 165 8.65 -15.19 8.96
N LYS A 166 9.88 -15.62 8.74
CA LYS A 166 10.42 -16.87 9.27
C LYS A 166 11.78 -16.59 9.91
N ASP A 167 11.99 -17.03 11.14
CA ASP A 167 13.25 -16.89 11.87
C ASP A 167 13.82 -15.45 11.87
N GLY A 168 12.92 -14.47 12.05
CA GLY A 168 13.27 -13.04 12.06
C GLY A 168 13.53 -12.42 10.68
N LYS A 169 13.39 -13.18 9.59
CA LYS A 169 13.58 -12.69 8.21
C LYS A 169 12.27 -12.68 7.45
N ILE A 170 12.06 -11.64 6.65
CA ILE A 170 10.93 -11.57 5.73
C ILE A 170 11.21 -12.51 4.56
N VAL A 171 10.28 -13.45 4.32
CA VAL A 171 10.40 -14.48 3.29
C VAL A 171 9.34 -14.37 2.21
N GLY A 172 8.30 -13.58 2.43
CA GLY A 172 7.22 -13.42 1.47
C GLY A 172 6.22 -12.36 1.86
N VAL A 173 5.20 -12.24 1.03
CA VAL A 173 4.13 -11.26 1.17
C VAL A 173 2.80 -11.92 0.82
N VAL A 174 1.78 -11.66 1.63
CA VAL A 174 0.37 -11.96 1.30
C VAL A 174 -0.38 -10.64 1.13
N ASN A 175 -1.15 -10.51 0.06
CA ASN A 175 -1.96 -9.34 -0.21
C ASN A 175 -3.35 -9.72 -0.72
N LEU A 176 -4.25 -8.73 -0.79
CA LEU A 176 -5.63 -8.96 -1.23
C LEU A 176 -5.74 -9.53 -2.66
N ASN A 177 -4.81 -9.20 -3.56
CA ASN A 177 -4.86 -9.73 -4.93
C ASN A 177 -4.56 -11.23 -4.95
N ILE A 178 -3.54 -11.67 -4.17
CA ILE A 178 -3.21 -13.09 -4.00
C ILE A 178 -4.42 -13.84 -3.45
N LEU A 179 -5.00 -13.35 -2.34
CA LEU A 179 -6.17 -13.97 -1.74
C LEU A 179 -7.39 -13.99 -2.67
N PHE A 180 -7.57 -12.94 -3.50
CA PHE A 180 -8.64 -12.89 -4.47
C PHE A 180 -8.43 -13.91 -5.60
N SER A 181 -7.21 -14.08 -6.11
CA SER A 181 -6.90 -15.10 -7.10
C SER A 181 -7.19 -16.51 -6.57
N GLU A 182 -6.74 -16.80 -5.34
CA GLU A 182 -7.02 -18.09 -4.68
C GLU A 182 -8.52 -18.31 -4.46
N LEU A 183 -9.24 -17.26 -4.06
CA LEU A 183 -10.70 -17.33 -3.92
C LEU A 183 -11.36 -17.72 -5.23
N LEU A 184 -10.95 -17.11 -6.36
CA LEU A 184 -11.51 -17.43 -7.66
C LEU A 184 -11.21 -18.87 -8.08
N GLU A 185 -9.99 -19.37 -7.85
CA GLU A 185 -9.63 -20.76 -8.16
C GLU A 185 -10.44 -21.76 -7.35
N VAL A 186 -10.59 -21.52 -6.04
CA VAL A 186 -11.35 -22.41 -5.15
C VAL A 186 -12.87 -22.32 -5.42
N ALA A 187 -13.38 -21.13 -5.72
CA ALA A 187 -14.80 -20.92 -5.96
C ALA A 187 -15.27 -21.39 -7.36
N SER A 188 -14.38 -21.48 -8.33
CA SER A 188 -14.74 -21.83 -9.71
C SER A 188 -15.54 -23.12 -9.84
N PRO A 189 -15.16 -24.26 -9.21
CA PRO A 189 -15.94 -25.49 -9.25
C PRO A 189 -17.30 -25.37 -8.55
N GLU A 190 -17.34 -24.69 -7.40
CA GLU A 190 -18.52 -24.55 -6.56
C GLU A 190 -19.57 -23.61 -7.16
N CYS A 191 -19.11 -22.55 -7.82
CA CYS A 191 -19.96 -21.52 -8.39
C CYS A 191 -20.25 -21.72 -9.89
N HIS A 192 -19.79 -22.82 -10.49
CA HIS A 192 -19.91 -23.09 -11.94
C HIS A 192 -19.37 -21.98 -12.83
N ILE A 193 -18.26 -21.32 -12.38
CA ILE A 193 -17.61 -20.25 -13.14
C ILE A 193 -16.75 -20.90 -14.23
N ASN A 194 -17.14 -20.68 -15.50
CA ASN A 194 -16.36 -21.09 -16.66
C ASN A 194 -15.49 -19.90 -17.10
N TRP A 195 -14.20 -20.14 -17.28
CA TRP A 195 -13.22 -19.16 -17.79
C TRP A 195 -13.09 -19.27 -19.32
#